data_44caab63ef7a46df32fbe8704b9944e1
#
_entry.id   44caab63ef7a46df32fbe8704b9944e1
#
_cell.length_a   1.000
_cell.length_b   1.000
_cell.length_c   1.000
_cell.angle_alpha   90.00
_cell.angle_beta   90.00
_cell.angle_gamma   90.00
#
_symmetry.space_group_name_H-M   'P 1'
#
loop_
_entity.id
_entity.type
_entity.pdbx_description
1 polymer ?
#
loop_
_entity_poly.entity_id
_entity_poly.type
_entity_poly.pdbx_seq_one_letter_code
_entity_poly.pdbx_strand_id
1 'polypeptide(L)'
;MKKSILITAVCLCSQFVFSQSPDSIMIKKIVDETMTNGTAYKNLRVLCKQVGPRLSGSPQFAKAVTFVAAMMKDIGADTVYLQQCMVPHWVRGEKEKGQIILTDGKKYDLKLCALGNSVGTGTKGITASIVEVNSIAQLDKLGTQGVKGKIVFFNFPMNQTYIKTFTAYGESGVSRNKGPMLAGKYGAVGAMVRSLASNLNDYPHTGATGYNDSFPKIPAVAISTNDAEYLSKQLKNGKVSKAYFRTTSAMLPDAVGYNVIGEIKGSQFPEEIITVGGHLDSWDLAEGANDDGSGVVQSIEVLRTLKALGIKPKRTIRAVAFANEENGGKGGQKYLDEAKAKKEKIIFALESDAGGFTPRGFSLDMSDAQRNKIIGWKNLFYPYGASDIIAGGSGSDVGHLKEIGTALAGFTTDSQRYFDIHHAATDVFENVSERELKLGAANMAALIWLISEYGL
;
A
#
# COMPACT_ATOMS: atom_id res chain seq x y z
N MET A 1 53.61 53.03 -45.67
CA MET A 1 52.17 52.68 -45.74
C MET A 1 52.00 51.21 -45.38
N LYS A 2 51.57 50.89 -44.17
CA LYS A 2 51.29 49.52 -43.71
C LYS A 2 49.76 49.30 -43.80
N LYS A 3 49.31 48.35 -44.63
CA LYS A 3 47.93 47.98 -44.77
C LYS A 3 47.64 46.93 -43.70
N SER A 4 46.79 47.23 -42.71
CA SER A 4 46.28 46.33 -41.78
C SER A 4 45.06 45.63 -42.39
N ILE A 5 45.10 44.27 -42.45
CA ILE A 5 43.98 43.41 -42.84
C ILE A 5 43.24 43.05 -41.60
N LEU A 6 41.96 43.47 -41.47
CA LEU A 6 41.04 43.12 -40.39
C LEU A 6 40.34 41.81 -40.78
N ILE A 7 40.66 40.69 -40.08
CA ILE A 7 39.99 39.41 -40.26
C ILE A 7 38.80 39.40 -39.29
N THR A 8 37.58 39.51 -39.82
CA THR A 8 36.36 39.36 -39.07
C THR A 8 36.05 37.85 -38.93
N ALA A 9 36.30 37.31 -37.78
CA ALA A 9 35.87 35.91 -37.44
C ALA A 9 34.35 35.89 -37.18
N VAL A 10 33.59 35.31 -38.12
CA VAL A 10 32.18 35.01 -37.94
C VAL A 10 32.08 33.72 -37.13
N CYS A 11 31.78 33.82 -35.80
CA CYS A 11 31.40 32.69 -34.99
C CYS A 11 29.99 32.22 -35.41
N LEU A 12 29.92 31.15 -36.19
CA LEU A 12 28.68 30.40 -36.37
C LEU A 12 28.37 29.66 -35.05
N CYS A 13 27.54 30.24 -34.19
CA CYS A 13 26.88 29.52 -33.12
C CYS A 13 25.82 28.58 -33.73
N SER A 14 26.19 27.34 -34.02
CA SER A 14 25.24 26.28 -34.32
C SER A 14 24.36 26.05 -33.05
N GLN A 15 23.18 26.62 -33.02
CA GLN A 15 22.16 26.26 -32.06
C GLN A 15 21.73 24.83 -32.38
N PHE A 16 22.21 23.86 -31.60
CA PHE A 16 21.63 22.53 -31.58
C PHE A 16 20.20 22.67 -31.03
N VAL A 17 19.23 22.84 -31.91
CA VAL A 17 17.83 22.64 -31.58
C VAL A 17 17.66 21.16 -31.33
N PHE A 18 17.71 20.75 -30.07
CA PHE A 18 17.29 19.43 -29.69
C PHE A 18 15.79 19.31 -29.98
N SER A 19 15.45 18.74 -31.14
CA SER A 19 14.08 18.38 -31.46
C SER A 19 13.58 17.42 -30.37
N GLN A 20 12.54 17.81 -29.64
CA GLN A 20 11.88 16.92 -28.68
C GLN A 20 11.32 15.73 -29.45
N SER A 21 11.52 14.52 -28.94
CA SER A 21 10.92 13.31 -29.52
C SER A 21 9.40 13.40 -29.48
N PRO A 22 8.67 12.76 -30.40
CA PRO A 22 7.21 12.69 -30.35
C PRO A 22 6.71 12.17 -28.99
N ASP A 23 7.41 11.22 -28.39
CA ASP A 23 7.08 10.66 -27.10
C ASP A 23 7.23 11.70 -25.97
N SER A 24 8.30 12.49 -25.97
CA SER A 24 8.49 13.54 -24.95
C SER A 24 7.40 14.62 -25.05
N ILE A 25 6.95 14.94 -26.26
CA ILE A 25 5.85 15.90 -26.50
C ILE A 25 4.53 15.32 -25.94
N MET A 26 4.24 14.04 -26.20
CA MET A 26 3.01 13.42 -25.72
C MET A 26 3.02 13.27 -24.19
N ILE A 27 4.14 12.82 -23.61
CA ILE A 27 4.28 12.71 -22.15
C ILE A 27 4.10 14.08 -21.51
N LYS A 28 4.68 15.14 -22.08
CA LYS A 28 4.44 16.49 -21.59
C LYS A 28 2.96 16.86 -21.59
N LYS A 29 2.20 16.54 -22.65
CA LYS A 29 0.75 16.78 -22.70
C LYS A 29 0.00 16.01 -21.63
N ILE A 30 0.37 14.74 -21.40
CA ILE A 30 -0.21 13.89 -20.33
C ILE A 30 0.06 14.53 -18.96
N VAL A 31 1.29 14.94 -18.71
CA VAL A 31 1.66 15.57 -17.43
C VAL A 31 0.96 16.91 -17.25
N ASP A 32 0.98 17.78 -18.26
CA ASP A 32 0.32 19.09 -18.20
C ASP A 32 -1.18 18.95 -17.90
N GLU A 33 -1.86 18.02 -18.59
CA GLU A 33 -3.30 17.74 -18.38
C GLU A 33 -3.57 17.23 -16.95
N THR A 34 -2.81 16.24 -16.50
CA THR A 34 -3.00 15.66 -15.16
C THR A 34 -2.72 16.69 -14.06
N MET A 35 -1.65 17.47 -14.21
CA MET A 35 -1.27 18.48 -13.20
C MET A 35 -2.25 19.65 -13.14
N THR A 36 -2.80 20.06 -14.29
CA THR A 36 -3.69 21.25 -14.37
C THR A 36 -5.14 20.88 -14.08
N ASN A 37 -5.65 19.84 -14.72
CA ASN A 37 -7.08 19.49 -14.72
C ASN A 37 -7.39 18.20 -13.95
N GLY A 38 -6.36 17.52 -13.40
CA GLY A 38 -6.52 16.26 -12.69
C GLY A 38 -7.46 16.35 -11.50
N THR A 39 -8.31 15.34 -11.37
CA THR A 39 -9.36 15.27 -10.33
C THR A 39 -9.02 14.33 -9.18
N ALA A 40 -7.88 13.63 -9.24
CA ALA A 40 -7.48 12.63 -8.25
C ALA A 40 -7.56 13.16 -6.80
N TYR A 41 -7.04 14.35 -6.52
CA TYR A 41 -7.05 14.93 -5.17
C TYR A 41 -8.47 15.25 -4.66
N LYS A 42 -9.33 15.81 -5.53
CA LYS A 42 -10.74 16.04 -5.19
C LYS A 42 -11.47 14.71 -4.90
N ASN A 43 -11.20 13.69 -5.69
CA ASN A 43 -11.79 12.37 -5.54
C ASN A 43 -11.31 11.66 -4.28
N LEU A 44 -10.01 11.77 -3.97
CA LEU A 44 -9.45 11.28 -2.71
C LEU A 44 -10.13 11.94 -1.51
N ARG A 45 -10.34 13.28 -1.56
CA ARG A 45 -11.04 13.99 -0.50
C ARG A 45 -12.44 13.44 -0.26
N VAL A 46 -13.18 13.12 -1.32
CA VAL A 46 -14.52 12.53 -1.18
C VAL A 46 -14.44 11.13 -0.58
N LEU A 47 -13.51 10.29 -1.08
CA LEU A 47 -13.30 8.94 -0.54
C LEU A 47 -12.95 8.97 0.95
N CYS A 48 -12.05 9.85 1.36
CA CYS A 48 -11.63 9.98 2.76
C CYS A 48 -12.73 10.58 3.66
N LYS A 49 -13.33 11.71 3.25
CA LYS A 49 -14.20 12.50 4.14
C LYS A 49 -15.69 12.10 4.09
N GLN A 50 -16.16 11.48 3.01
CA GLN A 50 -17.56 11.08 2.88
C GLN A 50 -17.77 9.58 3.01
N VAL A 51 -16.78 8.77 2.64
CA VAL A 51 -16.81 7.31 2.86
C VAL A 51 -16.05 6.97 4.15
N GLY A 52 -14.80 7.40 4.28
CA GLY A 52 -13.96 7.20 5.47
C GLY A 52 -13.32 5.82 5.52
N PRO A 53 -12.99 5.33 6.75
CA PRO A 53 -12.44 3.99 6.98
C PRO A 53 -13.31 2.92 6.34
N ARG A 54 -12.70 2.04 5.53
CA ARG A 54 -13.47 1.17 4.63
C ARG A 54 -12.93 -0.26 4.54
N LEU A 55 -12.69 -0.87 5.71
CA LEU A 55 -12.23 -2.27 5.76
C LEU A 55 -13.24 -3.18 5.06
N SER A 56 -12.75 -4.16 4.32
CA SER A 56 -13.55 -5.14 3.59
C SER A 56 -14.63 -5.78 4.46
N GLY A 57 -15.83 -5.96 3.90
CA GLY A 57 -17.00 -6.45 4.62
C GLY A 57 -17.82 -5.37 5.34
N SER A 58 -17.27 -4.15 5.52
CA SER A 58 -17.98 -3.05 6.17
C SER A 58 -18.99 -2.35 5.26
N PRO A 59 -20.01 -1.67 5.83
CA PRO A 59 -20.90 -0.81 5.04
C PRO A 59 -20.18 0.32 4.30
N GLN A 60 -19.07 0.82 4.85
CA GLN A 60 -18.26 1.85 4.23
C GLN A 60 -17.52 1.32 2.99
N PHE A 61 -17.06 0.07 3.01
CA PHE A 61 -16.52 -0.56 1.82
C PHE A 61 -17.56 -0.63 0.68
N ALA A 62 -18.78 -1.01 0.98
CA ALA A 62 -19.87 -1.01 -0.01
C ALA A 62 -20.16 0.39 -0.59
N LYS A 63 -20.07 1.45 0.24
CA LYS A 63 -20.15 2.85 -0.24
C LYS A 63 -18.96 3.21 -1.14
N ALA A 64 -17.75 2.78 -0.79
CA ALA A 64 -16.56 3.00 -1.60
C ALA A 64 -16.70 2.35 -2.98
N VAL A 65 -17.19 1.11 -3.06
CA VAL A 65 -17.49 0.41 -4.33
C VAL A 65 -18.44 1.23 -5.19
N THR A 66 -19.53 1.72 -4.60
CA THR A 66 -20.52 2.54 -5.33
C THR A 66 -19.92 3.85 -5.82
N PHE A 67 -19.15 4.53 -4.98
CA PHE A 67 -18.51 5.81 -5.30
C PHE A 67 -17.49 5.65 -6.43
N VAL A 68 -16.62 4.64 -6.36
CA VAL A 68 -15.58 4.39 -7.37
C VAL A 68 -16.21 3.97 -8.70
N ALA A 69 -17.26 3.15 -8.68
CA ALA A 69 -17.99 2.79 -9.91
C ALA A 69 -18.63 4.02 -10.58
N ALA A 70 -19.19 4.96 -9.81
CA ALA A 70 -19.70 6.21 -10.32
C ALA A 70 -18.57 7.08 -10.92
N MET A 71 -17.45 7.23 -10.20
CA MET A 71 -16.28 7.98 -10.65
C MET A 71 -15.76 7.47 -12.00
N MET A 72 -15.65 6.15 -12.18
CA MET A 72 -15.20 5.54 -13.44
C MET A 72 -16.20 5.79 -14.59
N LYS A 73 -17.50 5.85 -14.30
CA LYS A 73 -18.51 6.23 -15.30
C LYS A 73 -18.41 7.72 -15.67
N ASP A 74 -18.24 8.58 -14.68
CA ASP A 74 -18.20 10.04 -14.88
C ASP A 74 -17.01 10.49 -15.73
N ILE A 75 -15.88 9.81 -15.64
CA ILE A 75 -14.71 10.07 -16.53
C ILE A 75 -14.90 9.51 -17.94
N GLY A 76 -16.01 8.83 -18.22
CA GLY A 76 -16.33 8.27 -19.54
C GLY A 76 -15.59 6.99 -19.88
N ALA A 77 -15.30 6.12 -18.92
CA ALA A 77 -14.83 4.77 -19.21
C ALA A 77 -15.81 4.04 -20.14
N ASP A 78 -15.30 3.30 -21.11
CA ASP A 78 -16.14 2.62 -22.10
C ASP A 78 -16.97 1.49 -21.47
N THR A 79 -16.43 0.86 -20.45
CA THR A 79 -17.09 -0.19 -19.66
C THR A 79 -16.78 0.01 -18.17
N VAL A 80 -17.79 -0.14 -17.30
CA VAL A 80 -17.62 -0.19 -15.85
C VAL A 80 -18.43 -1.35 -15.30
N TYR A 81 -17.79 -2.25 -14.55
CA TYR A 81 -18.44 -3.41 -13.96
C TYR A 81 -17.86 -3.78 -12.59
N LEU A 82 -18.63 -4.56 -11.84
CA LEU A 82 -18.26 -5.07 -10.53
C LEU A 82 -17.91 -6.55 -10.64
N GLN A 83 -16.77 -6.93 -10.09
CA GLN A 83 -16.32 -8.31 -10.02
C GLN A 83 -16.47 -8.80 -8.58
N GLN A 84 -17.45 -9.66 -8.33
CA GLN A 84 -17.81 -10.14 -7.00
C GLN A 84 -16.79 -11.12 -6.45
N CYS A 85 -16.42 -10.94 -5.17
CA CYS A 85 -15.65 -11.89 -4.37
C CYS A 85 -16.21 -11.97 -2.94
N MET A 86 -15.97 -13.10 -2.27
CA MET A 86 -16.22 -13.21 -0.82
C MET A 86 -15.00 -12.73 -0.06
N VAL A 87 -15.22 -11.89 0.94
CA VAL A 87 -14.13 -11.26 1.73
C VAL A 87 -14.33 -11.54 3.22
N PRO A 88 -13.24 -11.74 3.99
CA PRO A 88 -13.30 -11.80 5.43
C PRO A 88 -13.98 -10.55 6.01
N HIS A 89 -14.83 -10.74 7.01
CA HIS A 89 -15.51 -9.67 7.72
C HIS A 89 -15.05 -9.61 9.16
N TRP A 90 -13.91 -8.96 9.38
CA TRP A 90 -13.40 -8.69 10.71
C TRP A 90 -13.92 -7.34 11.22
N VAL A 91 -14.27 -7.28 12.51
CA VAL A 91 -14.68 -6.07 13.20
C VAL A 91 -13.84 -5.84 14.44
N ARG A 92 -13.43 -4.59 14.66
CA ARG A 92 -12.62 -4.18 15.82
C ARG A 92 -13.40 -4.26 17.13
N GLY A 93 -14.68 -3.93 17.10
CA GLY A 93 -15.53 -3.85 18.27
C GLY A 93 -15.38 -2.55 19.06
N GLU A 94 -15.46 -2.64 20.40
CA GLU A 94 -15.33 -1.48 21.28
C GLU A 94 -13.89 -0.98 21.35
N LYS A 95 -13.73 0.30 21.74
CA LYS A 95 -12.42 0.89 21.98
C LYS A 95 -11.59 0.05 22.95
N GLU A 96 -10.40 -0.27 22.52
CA GLU A 96 -9.46 -1.11 23.25
C GLU A 96 -8.94 -0.39 24.50
N LYS A 97 -8.51 -1.18 25.48
CA LYS A 97 -7.87 -0.70 26.72
C LYS A 97 -6.65 -1.55 27.02
N GLY A 98 -5.58 -0.94 27.49
CA GLY A 98 -4.39 -1.65 27.93
C GLY A 98 -3.59 -0.88 28.94
N GLN A 99 -2.95 -1.63 29.85
CA GLN A 99 -2.15 -1.08 30.94
C GLN A 99 -0.99 -2.02 31.26
N ILE A 100 0.11 -1.46 31.70
CA ILE A 100 1.10 -2.22 32.48
C ILE A 100 0.92 -1.91 33.96
N ILE A 101 1.14 -2.93 34.76
CA ILE A 101 1.06 -2.88 36.22
C ILE A 101 2.49 -3.00 36.74
N LEU A 102 2.97 -1.96 37.37
CA LEU A 102 4.32 -1.88 37.92
C LEU A 102 4.42 -2.66 39.23
N THR A 103 5.63 -2.99 39.65
CA THR A 103 5.90 -3.73 40.90
C THR A 103 5.53 -2.94 42.15
N ASP A 104 5.46 -1.59 42.07
CA ASP A 104 4.95 -0.70 43.13
C ASP A 104 3.41 -0.57 43.13
N GLY A 105 2.71 -1.31 42.28
CA GLY A 105 1.25 -1.28 42.14
C GLY A 105 0.70 -0.17 41.23
N LYS A 106 1.52 0.77 40.78
CA LYS A 106 1.09 1.81 39.85
C LYS A 106 0.74 1.22 38.49
N LYS A 107 -0.20 1.87 37.81
CA LYS A 107 -0.63 1.50 36.46
C LYS A 107 -0.22 2.59 35.47
N TYR A 108 0.17 2.15 34.28
CA TYR A 108 0.46 3.02 33.15
C TYR A 108 -0.38 2.61 31.96
N ASP A 109 -1.18 3.52 31.42
CA ASP A 109 -2.07 3.28 30.29
C ASP A 109 -1.26 3.26 28.99
N LEU A 110 -1.51 2.22 28.17
CA LEU A 110 -0.88 2.03 26.86
C LEU A 110 -1.78 2.58 25.75
N LYS A 111 -1.19 3.24 24.78
CA LYS A 111 -1.81 3.51 23.48
C LYS A 111 -1.70 2.25 22.64
N LEU A 112 -2.84 1.63 22.37
CA LEU A 112 -2.88 0.38 21.63
C LEU A 112 -4.11 0.26 20.73
N CYS A 113 -4.02 -0.62 19.75
CA CYS A 113 -5.14 -1.07 18.91
C CYS A 113 -5.07 -2.58 18.70
N ALA A 114 -6.21 -3.23 18.49
CA ALA A 114 -6.23 -4.61 18.06
C ALA A 114 -5.54 -4.77 16.70
N LEU A 115 -4.76 -5.84 16.53
CA LEU A 115 -4.29 -6.24 15.21
C LEU A 115 -5.47 -6.78 14.39
N GLY A 116 -5.47 -6.48 13.09
CA GLY A 116 -6.45 -7.00 12.17
C GLY A 116 -6.48 -8.54 12.17
N ASN A 117 -7.65 -9.12 11.98
CA ASN A 117 -7.94 -10.55 12.10
C ASN A 117 -7.75 -11.13 13.51
N SER A 118 -7.34 -10.33 14.50
CA SER A 118 -7.17 -10.83 15.87
C SER A 118 -8.49 -11.22 16.50
N VAL A 119 -8.48 -12.33 17.22
CA VAL A 119 -9.59 -12.69 18.13
C VAL A 119 -9.61 -11.73 19.31
N GLY A 120 -10.79 -11.47 19.88
CA GLY A 120 -10.95 -10.63 21.05
C GLY A 120 -10.61 -11.36 22.37
N THR A 121 -10.36 -10.56 23.41
CA THR A 121 -10.19 -11.07 24.79
C THR A 121 -11.51 -11.34 25.51
N GLY A 122 -12.61 -10.93 24.90
CA GLY A 122 -13.89 -10.79 25.59
C GLY A 122 -13.95 -9.54 26.50
N THR A 123 -15.09 -9.39 27.17
CA THR A 123 -15.41 -8.16 27.94
C THR A 123 -14.53 -7.94 29.17
N LYS A 124 -13.96 -9.01 29.76
CA LYS A 124 -13.10 -8.94 30.96
C LYS A 124 -11.65 -8.56 30.64
N GLY A 125 -11.19 -8.79 29.40
CA GLY A 125 -9.78 -8.65 29.04
C GLY A 125 -8.91 -9.78 29.64
N ILE A 126 -7.61 -9.69 29.40
CA ILE A 126 -6.62 -10.61 29.95
C ILE A 126 -5.59 -9.85 30.80
N THR A 127 -5.15 -10.47 31.89
CA THR A 127 -4.08 -9.99 32.76
C THR A 127 -3.09 -11.11 32.98
N ALA A 128 -1.81 -10.91 32.60
CA ALA A 128 -0.77 -11.92 32.80
C ALA A 128 0.61 -11.25 32.97
N SER A 129 1.57 -12.04 33.45
CA SER A 129 2.98 -11.62 33.35
C SER A 129 3.38 -11.49 31.90
N ILE A 130 4.38 -10.67 31.63
CA ILE A 130 4.82 -10.34 30.27
C ILE A 130 6.27 -10.79 30.06
N VAL A 131 6.59 -11.24 28.85
CA VAL A 131 7.94 -11.55 28.40
C VAL A 131 8.24 -10.86 27.11
N GLU A 132 9.37 -10.14 27.04
CA GLU A 132 9.82 -9.46 25.82
C GLU A 132 10.67 -10.39 24.96
N VAL A 133 10.47 -10.33 23.64
CA VAL A 133 11.30 -11.00 22.63
C VAL A 133 11.64 -10.03 21.50
N ASN A 134 12.89 -10.10 21.02
CA ASN A 134 13.40 -9.23 19.95
C ASN A 134 13.68 -10.02 18.65
N SER A 135 13.34 -11.29 18.60
CA SER A 135 13.40 -12.14 17.41
C SER A 135 12.52 -13.38 17.58
N ILE A 136 12.13 -14.00 16.47
CA ILE A 136 11.45 -15.30 16.51
C ILE A 136 12.36 -16.37 17.09
N ALA A 137 13.65 -16.35 16.80
CA ALA A 137 14.60 -17.30 17.39
C ALA A 137 14.67 -17.19 18.92
N GLN A 138 14.50 -16.00 19.50
CA GLN A 138 14.42 -15.84 20.95
C GLN A 138 13.11 -16.43 21.51
N LEU A 139 11.99 -16.25 20.81
CA LEU A 139 10.71 -16.88 21.16
C LEU A 139 10.86 -18.42 21.16
N ASP A 140 11.44 -18.98 20.11
CA ASP A 140 11.65 -20.43 19.98
C ASP A 140 12.56 -20.97 21.10
N LYS A 141 13.61 -20.22 21.46
CA LYS A 141 14.51 -20.57 22.57
C LYS A 141 13.79 -20.58 23.93
N LEU A 142 12.87 -19.64 24.16
CA LEU A 142 12.04 -19.60 25.39
C LEU A 142 11.09 -20.78 25.45
N GLY A 143 10.53 -21.17 24.30
CA GLY A 143 9.59 -22.27 24.17
C GLY A 143 8.41 -22.20 25.16
N THR A 144 7.74 -23.32 25.35
CA THR A 144 6.57 -23.42 26.26
C THR A 144 6.94 -23.06 27.69
N GLN A 145 8.13 -23.42 28.17
CA GLN A 145 8.54 -23.15 29.55
C GLN A 145 8.65 -21.64 29.85
N GLY A 146 9.15 -20.87 28.90
CA GLY A 146 9.31 -19.43 29.05
C GLY A 146 8.06 -18.61 28.73
N VAL A 147 7.09 -19.16 27.98
CA VAL A 147 5.99 -18.42 27.33
C VAL A 147 4.61 -18.76 27.89
N LYS A 148 4.36 -20.01 28.30
CA LYS A 148 3.03 -20.50 28.73
C LYS A 148 2.41 -19.61 29.80
N GLY A 149 1.16 -19.17 29.54
CA GLY A 149 0.38 -18.35 30.47
C GLY A 149 0.81 -16.88 30.54
N LYS A 150 1.73 -16.45 29.67
CA LYS A 150 2.22 -15.06 29.62
C LYS A 150 1.67 -14.30 28.41
N ILE A 151 1.75 -12.98 28.47
CA ILE A 151 1.66 -12.11 27.31
C ILE A 151 3.06 -12.01 26.71
N VAL A 152 3.19 -12.23 25.39
CA VAL A 152 4.47 -12.05 24.68
C VAL A 152 4.49 -10.65 24.07
N PHE A 153 5.53 -9.88 24.41
CA PHE A 153 5.80 -8.59 23.81
C PHE A 153 6.86 -8.74 22.72
N PHE A 154 6.44 -8.57 21.47
CA PHE A 154 7.32 -8.56 20.29
C PHE A 154 7.87 -7.15 20.09
N ASN A 155 9.10 -6.91 20.49
CA ASN A 155 9.77 -5.62 20.36
C ASN A 155 10.78 -5.67 19.21
N PHE A 156 10.27 -5.63 17.96
CA PHE A 156 11.08 -5.67 16.72
C PHE A 156 11.05 -4.28 16.08
N PRO A 157 11.96 -3.36 16.47
CA PRO A 157 12.01 -2.05 15.86
C PRO A 157 12.40 -2.14 14.39
N MET A 158 11.82 -1.29 13.54
CA MET A 158 12.27 -1.12 12.17
C MET A 158 13.73 -0.64 12.15
N ASN A 159 14.56 -1.29 11.33
CA ASN A 159 15.98 -0.99 11.26
C ASN A 159 16.22 0.37 10.57
N GLN A 160 16.67 1.36 11.33
CA GLN A 160 16.90 2.73 10.88
C GLN A 160 18.09 2.89 9.92
N THR A 161 18.92 1.85 9.73
CA THR A 161 20.06 1.92 8.80
C THR A 161 19.66 1.66 7.34
N TYR A 162 18.45 1.15 7.10
CA TYR A 162 17.95 0.95 5.75
C TYR A 162 17.42 2.25 5.14
N ILE A 163 17.98 2.64 4.00
CA ILE A 163 17.48 3.78 3.22
C ILE A 163 16.08 3.47 2.63
N LYS A 164 15.88 2.21 2.20
CA LYS A 164 14.56 1.73 1.73
C LYS A 164 13.75 1.27 2.94
N THR A 165 12.82 2.07 3.39
CA THR A 165 12.02 1.81 4.59
C THR A 165 11.15 0.56 4.46
N PHE A 166 10.68 0.21 3.25
CA PHE A 166 9.99 -1.06 2.98
C PHE A 166 10.84 -2.30 3.31
N THR A 167 12.17 -2.22 3.19
CA THR A 167 13.07 -3.32 3.61
C THR A 167 13.02 -3.50 5.13
N ALA A 168 13.07 -2.41 5.88
CA ALA A 168 12.97 -2.44 7.34
C ALA A 168 11.59 -2.96 7.80
N TYR A 169 10.53 -2.54 7.12
CA TYR A 169 9.16 -3.02 7.37
C TYR A 169 9.02 -4.52 7.11
N GLY A 170 9.52 -5.01 5.98
CA GLY A 170 9.49 -6.44 5.64
C GLY A 170 10.24 -7.31 6.66
N GLU A 171 11.41 -6.84 7.14
CA GLU A 171 12.18 -7.53 8.18
C GLU A 171 11.43 -7.62 9.51
N SER A 172 10.82 -6.53 9.95
CA SER A 172 10.08 -6.47 11.23
C SER A 172 8.67 -7.08 11.15
N GLY A 173 8.11 -7.21 9.96
CA GLY A 173 6.73 -7.62 9.70
C GLY A 173 6.35 -8.99 10.26
N VAL A 174 7.32 -9.90 10.40
CA VAL A 174 7.11 -11.23 10.99
C VAL A 174 6.57 -11.17 12.42
N SER A 175 6.92 -10.13 13.19
CA SER A 175 6.44 -9.93 14.56
C SER A 175 4.92 -9.75 14.61
N ARG A 176 4.33 -9.05 13.64
CA ARG A 176 2.90 -8.82 13.51
C ARG A 176 2.20 -9.97 12.81
N ASN A 177 2.72 -10.41 11.66
CA ASN A 177 2.02 -11.36 10.81
C ASN A 177 2.01 -12.79 11.38
N LYS A 178 3.10 -13.23 12.02
CA LYS A 178 3.27 -14.59 12.53
C LYS A 178 3.50 -14.66 14.04
N GLY A 179 3.95 -13.56 14.65
CA GLY A 179 4.29 -13.52 16.09
C GLY A 179 3.18 -14.05 17.00
N PRO A 180 1.93 -13.54 16.91
CA PRO A 180 0.82 -14.01 17.76
C PRO A 180 0.54 -15.50 17.61
N MET A 181 0.52 -16.03 16.38
CA MET A 181 0.35 -17.45 16.11
C MET A 181 1.46 -18.30 16.76
N LEU A 182 2.72 -17.86 16.60
CA LEU A 182 3.87 -18.58 17.17
C LEU A 182 3.89 -18.50 18.70
N ALA A 183 3.47 -17.38 19.29
CA ALA A 183 3.30 -17.29 20.74
C ALA A 183 2.19 -18.23 21.25
N GLY A 184 1.08 -18.33 20.52
CA GLY A 184 -0.01 -19.28 20.79
C GLY A 184 0.48 -20.74 20.77
N LYS A 185 1.33 -21.10 19.82
CA LYS A 185 1.99 -22.43 19.75
C LYS A 185 2.68 -22.81 21.08
N TYR A 186 3.28 -21.83 21.75
CA TYR A 186 3.97 -22.04 23.05
C TYR A 186 3.09 -21.79 24.26
N GLY A 187 1.78 -21.57 24.06
CA GLY A 187 0.80 -21.42 25.16
C GLY A 187 0.75 -20.02 25.77
N ALA A 188 1.18 -18.98 25.04
CA ALA A 188 0.90 -17.60 25.44
C ALA A 188 -0.61 -17.35 25.51
N VAL A 189 -1.04 -16.39 26.36
CA VAL A 189 -2.45 -16.00 26.50
C VAL A 189 -2.80 -14.74 25.71
N GLY A 190 -1.79 -14.02 25.20
CA GLY A 190 -1.96 -12.84 24.38
C GLY A 190 -0.62 -12.37 23.82
N ALA A 191 -0.68 -11.47 22.84
CA ALA A 191 0.49 -10.86 22.22
C ALA A 191 0.35 -9.32 22.20
N MET A 192 1.45 -8.64 22.47
CA MET A 192 1.65 -7.21 22.23
C MET A 192 2.76 -7.04 21.20
N VAL A 193 2.53 -6.26 20.17
CA VAL A 193 3.50 -6.02 19.09
C VAL A 193 3.85 -4.54 19.07
N ARG A 194 5.14 -4.23 19.04
CA ARG A 194 5.61 -2.87 18.75
C ARG A 194 5.08 -2.47 17.38
N SER A 195 4.48 -1.30 17.26
CA SER A 195 4.04 -0.75 15.98
C SER A 195 5.18 -0.70 14.97
N LEU A 196 4.87 -1.12 13.74
CA LEU A 196 5.81 -1.09 12.61
C LEU A 196 5.85 0.32 12.01
N ALA A 197 6.57 1.21 12.67
CA ALA A 197 6.71 2.61 12.33
C ALA A 197 8.18 3.02 12.30
N SER A 198 8.51 4.01 11.47
CA SER A 198 9.88 4.54 11.33
C SER A 198 10.23 5.54 12.43
N ASN A 199 9.24 6.18 13.02
CA ASN A 199 9.39 7.21 14.05
C ASN A 199 8.96 6.74 15.45
N LEU A 200 9.18 7.58 16.43
CA LEU A 200 8.64 7.42 17.78
C LEU A 200 7.43 8.35 17.95
N ASN A 201 6.26 7.76 18.16
CA ASN A 201 5.01 8.50 18.36
C ASN A 201 4.04 7.71 19.27
N ASP A 202 2.88 8.31 19.53
CA ASP A 202 1.83 7.75 20.37
C ASP A 202 0.71 7.05 19.58
N TYR A 203 0.86 6.89 18.27
CA TYR A 203 -0.13 6.26 17.41
C TYR A 203 0.21 4.77 17.23
N PRO A 204 -0.65 3.83 17.69
CA PRO A 204 -0.46 2.41 17.38
C PRO A 204 -0.80 2.14 15.91
N HIS A 205 0.01 1.28 15.27
CA HIS A 205 -0.16 0.85 13.89
C HIS A 205 -0.73 -0.56 13.85
N THR A 206 -1.91 -0.71 13.27
CA THR A 206 -2.57 -2.02 13.09
C THR A 206 -1.93 -2.82 11.94
N GLY A 207 -2.66 -3.70 11.34
CA GLY A 207 -2.32 -4.58 10.23
C GLY A 207 -2.67 -6.02 10.55
N ALA A 208 -2.80 -6.86 9.54
CA ALA A 208 -3.25 -8.23 9.69
C ALA A 208 -2.29 -9.10 10.50
N THR A 209 -2.84 -9.94 11.39
CA THR A 209 -2.15 -11.09 11.94
C THR A 209 -2.74 -12.38 11.36
N GLY A 210 -1.88 -13.36 11.08
CA GLY A 210 -2.28 -14.66 10.59
C GLY A 210 -2.44 -15.66 11.74
N TYR A 211 -3.40 -16.57 11.59
CA TYR A 211 -3.56 -17.73 12.47
C TYR A 211 -3.43 -19.03 11.68
N ASN A 212 -3.07 -20.08 12.40
CA ASN A 212 -3.07 -21.44 11.90
C ASN A 212 -3.95 -22.28 12.84
N ASP A 213 -4.89 -23.05 12.29
CA ASP A 213 -5.84 -23.82 13.07
C ASP A 213 -5.19 -24.95 13.91
N SER A 214 -3.91 -25.27 13.64
CA SER A 214 -3.14 -26.19 14.47
C SER A 214 -2.73 -25.63 15.83
N PHE A 215 -2.88 -24.32 16.06
CA PHE A 215 -2.47 -23.65 17.29
C PHE A 215 -3.61 -22.82 17.88
N PRO A 216 -3.64 -22.63 19.22
CA PRO A 216 -4.61 -21.73 19.84
C PRO A 216 -4.50 -20.31 19.27
N LYS A 217 -5.64 -19.75 18.85
CA LYS A 217 -5.75 -18.35 18.47
C LYS A 217 -5.75 -17.48 19.72
N ILE A 218 -4.78 -16.60 19.86
CA ILE A 218 -4.66 -15.70 21.01
C ILE A 218 -4.92 -14.26 20.61
N PRO A 219 -5.49 -13.40 21.48
CA PRO A 219 -5.69 -11.99 21.22
C PRO A 219 -4.34 -11.26 21.01
N ALA A 220 -4.32 -10.34 20.06
CA ALA A 220 -3.11 -9.59 19.69
C ALA A 220 -3.41 -8.10 19.49
N VAL A 221 -2.52 -7.25 20.02
CA VAL A 221 -2.59 -5.81 19.90
C VAL A 221 -1.25 -5.23 19.45
N ALA A 222 -1.29 -4.11 18.70
CA ALA A 222 -0.14 -3.25 18.54
C ALA A 222 -0.14 -2.18 19.63
N ILE A 223 1.04 -1.83 20.14
CA ILE A 223 1.26 -0.68 21.03
C ILE A 223 2.08 0.39 20.33
N SER A 224 1.92 1.65 20.71
CA SER A 224 2.69 2.76 20.13
C SER A 224 4.19 2.53 20.28
N THR A 225 4.99 3.16 19.43
CA THR A 225 6.46 3.05 19.51
C THR A 225 7.00 3.68 20.79
N ASN A 226 6.41 4.79 21.27
CA ASN A 226 6.76 5.39 22.58
C ASN A 226 6.47 4.42 23.73
N ASP A 227 5.30 3.80 23.74
CA ASP A 227 4.94 2.83 24.79
C ASP A 227 5.80 1.57 24.73
N ALA A 228 6.22 1.14 23.53
CA ALA A 228 7.12 0.01 23.36
C ALA A 228 8.50 0.30 23.98
N GLU A 229 9.07 1.50 23.75
CA GLU A 229 10.31 1.94 24.41
C GLU A 229 10.15 1.98 25.93
N TYR A 230 9.05 2.57 26.40
CA TYR A 230 8.78 2.66 27.84
C TYR A 230 8.66 1.28 28.47
N LEU A 231 7.84 0.38 27.88
CA LEU A 231 7.63 -0.98 28.36
C LEU A 231 8.94 -1.78 28.42
N SER A 232 9.73 -1.75 27.33
CA SER A 232 11.04 -2.43 27.28
C SER A 232 11.96 -1.95 28.38
N LYS A 233 12.07 -0.63 28.59
CA LYS A 233 12.87 -0.03 29.67
C LYS A 233 12.41 -0.51 31.05
N GLN A 234 11.09 -0.55 31.30
CA GLN A 234 10.56 -0.99 32.60
C GLN A 234 10.78 -2.50 32.83
N LEU A 235 10.66 -3.31 31.76
CA LEU A 235 10.94 -4.77 31.85
C LEU A 235 12.41 -5.04 32.17
N LYS A 236 13.35 -4.37 31.48
CA LYS A 236 14.80 -4.49 31.75
C LYS A 236 15.18 -4.09 33.17
N ASN A 237 14.43 -3.15 33.78
CA ASN A 237 14.65 -2.71 35.16
C ASN A 237 13.90 -3.57 36.19
N GLY A 238 13.22 -4.64 35.79
CA GLY A 238 12.44 -5.51 36.68
C GLY A 238 11.25 -4.82 37.33
N LYS A 239 10.71 -3.74 36.73
CA LYS A 239 9.65 -2.91 37.29
C LYS A 239 8.26 -3.26 36.82
N VAL A 240 8.07 -4.23 35.93
CA VAL A 240 6.75 -4.66 35.45
C VAL A 240 6.37 -5.98 36.08
N SER A 241 5.20 -6.03 36.75
CA SER A 241 4.65 -7.24 37.32
C SER A 241 3.74 -7.97 36.33
N LYS A 242 2.82 -7.24 35.67
CA LYS A 242 1.84 -7.78 34.75
C LYS A 242 1.50 -6.75 33.65
N ALA A 243 0.91 -7.22 32.56
CA ALA A 243 0.20 -6.40 31.60
C ALA A 243 -1.27 -6.83 31.52
N TYR A 244 -2.12 -5.88 31.19
CA TYR A 244 -3.53 -6.06 30.92
C TYR A 244 -3.88 -5.45 29.56
N PHE A 245 -4.74 -6.13 28.79
CA PHE A 245 -5.45 -5.50 27.69
C PHE A 245 -6.81 -6.13 27.44
N ARG A 246 -7.71 -5.34 26.85
CA ARG A 246 -9.05 -5.77 26.47
C ARG A 246 -9.33 -5.35 25.02
N THR A 247 -9.78 -6.32 24.24
CA THR A 247 -10.30 -6.14 22.87
C THR A 247 -11.59 -6.93 22.72
N THR A 248 -12.51 -6.44 21.91
CA THR A 248 -13.78 -7.12 21.59
C THR A 248 -13.88 -7.44 20.09
N SER A 249 -12.74 -7.45 19.43
CA SER A 249 -12.66 -7.77 18.00
C SER A 249 -13.14 -9.20 17.71
N ALA A 250 -13.78 -9.36 16.55
CA ALA A 250 -14.33 -10.64 16.15
C ALA A 250 -14.30 -10.80 14.63
N MET A 251 -14.18 -12.05 14.18
CA MET A 251 -14.44 -12.44 12.81
C MET A 251 -15.92 -12.80 12.68
N LEU A 252 -16.63 -12.10 11.81
CA LEU A 252 -18.02 -12.38 11.43
C LEU A 252 -18.03 -13.29 10.19
N PRO A 253 -19.21 -13.82 9.77
CA PRO A 253 -19.30 -14.54 8.50
C PRO A 253 -18.82 -13.69 7.34
N ASP A 254 -18.16 -14.33 6.37
CA ASP A 254 -17.66 -13.65 5.18
C ASP A 254 -18.76 -12.83 4.50
N ALA A 255 -18.39 -11.68 3.99
CA ALA A 255 -19.28 -10.76 3.31
C ALA A 255 -18.99 -10.71 1.80
N VAL A 256 -19.97 -10.19 1.04
CA VAL A 256 -19.79 -9.91 -0.39
C VAL A 256 -18.98 -8.64 -0.56
N GLY A 257 -17.87 -8.74 -1.29
CA GLY A 257 -17.06 -7.61 -1.75
C GLY A 257 -17.00 -7.56 -3.27
N TYR A 258 -16.43 -6.49 -3.80
CA TYR A 258 -16.29 -6.29 -5.25
C TYR A 258 -14.99 -5.58 -5.59
N ASN A 259 -14.25 -6.10 -6.58
CA ASN A 259 -13.36 -5.26 -7.37
C ASN A 259 -14.21 -4.34 -8.24
N VAL A 260 -13.81 -3.08 -8.37
CA VAL A 260 -14.43 -2.14 -9.30
C VAL A 260 -13.53 -1.97 -10.51
N ILE A 261 -14.04 -2.24 -11.69
CA ILE A 261 -13.26 -2.29 -12.92
C ILE A 261 -13.81 -1.31 -13.95
N GLY A 262 -12.94 -0.45 -14.48
CA GLY A 262 -13.25 0.47 -15.57
C GLY A 262 -12.26 0.30 -16.73
N GLU A 263 -12.74 0.41 -17.97
CA GLU A 263 -11.92 0.15 -19.15
C GLU A 263 -12.03 1.26 -20.20
N ILE A 264 -10.91 1.49 -20.90
CA ILE A 264 -10.86 2.13 -22.21
C ILE A 264 -10.44 1.08 -23.21
N LYS A 265 -11.32 0.77 -24.18
CA LYS A 265 -11.08 -0.27 -25.18
C LYS A 265 -9.95 0.08 -26.14
N GLY A 266 -9.07 -0.85 -26.39
CA GLY A 266 -7.96 -0.72 -27.35
C GLY A 266 -8.45 -0.57 -28.79
N SER A 267 -7.77 0.29 -29.56
CA SER A 267 -8.14 0.58 -30.96
C SER A 267 -7.50 -0.37 -31.98
N GLN A 268 -6.37 -1.03 -31.63
CA GLN A 268 -5.65 -1.92 -32.54
C GLN A 268 -5.50 -3.34 -32.00
N PHE A 269 -5.28 -3.48 -30.68
CA PHE A 269 -5.09 -4.74 -29.99
C PHE A 269 -6.03 -4.81 -28.76
N PRO A 270 -7.37 -4.82 -28.97
CA PRO A 270 -8.32 -4.74 -27.86
C PRO A 270 -8.27 -5.94 -26.92
N GLU A 271 -7.73 -7.08 -27.36
CA GLU A 271 -7.52 -8.29 -26.57
C GLU A 271 -6.29 -8.21 -25.65
N GLU A 272 -5.34 -7.31 -25.90
CA GLU A 272 -4.19 -7.07 -25.05
C GLU A 272 -4.55 -6.05 -23.96
N ILE A 273 -4.55 -6.51 -22.72
CA ILE A 273 -4.98 -5.72 -21.57
C ILE A 273 -3.78 -5.21 -20.80
N ILE A 274 -3.80 -3.93 -20.47
CA ILE A 274 -2.89 -3.26 -19.55
C ILE A 274 -3.69 -2.88 -18.32
N THR A 275 -3.37 -3.48 -17.17
CA THR A 275 -4.02 -3.19 -15.89
C THR A 275 -3.25 -2.13 -15.12
N VAL A 276 -3.96 -1.21 -14.49
CA VAL A 276 -3.44 -0.27 -13.49
C VAL A 276 -4.38 -0.29 -12.30
N GLY A 277 -3.86 -0.37 -11.07
CA GLY A 277 -4.72 -0.54 -9.90
C GLY A 277 -4.10 -0.10 -8.58
N GLY A 278 -4.94 -0.17 -7.57
CA GLY A 278 -4.64 -0.04 -6.15
C GLY A 278 -5.80 -0.65 -5.37
N HIS A 279 -5.63 -0.90 -4.06
CA HIS A 279 -6.70 -1.52 -3.29
C HIS A 279 -7.70 -0.50 -2.71
N LEU A 280 -8.96 -0.87 -2.73
CA LEU A 280 -10.04 0.00 -2.34
C LEU A 280 -10.31 0.00 -0.83
N ASP A 281 -10.08 -1.13 -0.17
CA ASP A 281 -10.24 -1.21 1.27
C ASP A 281 -9.11 -0.46 2.01
N SER A 282 -9.33 -0.21 3.27
CA SER A 282 -8.34 0.39 4.17
C SER A 282 -8.60 -0.08 5.60
N TRP A 283 -7.61 0.04 6.47
CA TRP A 283 -7.83 -0.17 7.89
C TRP A 283 -8.83 0.82 8.48
N ASP A 284 -9.51 0.38 9.53
CA ASP A 284 -10.61 1.07 10.19
C ASP A 284 -10.20 2.14 11.21
N LEU A 285 -8.87 2.35 11.41
CA LEU A 285 -8.36 3.34 12.35
C LEU A 285 -8.34 4.75 11.77
N ALA A 286 -8.29 4.90 10.44
CA ALA A 286 -8.14 6.16 9.74
C ALA A 286 -8.90 6.17 8.40
N GLU A 287 -8.68 7.20 7.61
CA GLU A 287 -9.35 7.41 6.33
C GLU A 287 -8.75 6.57 5.19
N GLY A 288 -7.56 5.96 5.39
CA GLY A 288 -6.84 5.23 4.35
C GLY A 288 -6.56 6.12 3.15
N ALA A 289 -5.93 7.28 3.40
CA ALA A 289 -5.69 8.26 2.36
C ALA A 289 -4.46 7.91 1.51
N ASN A 290 -3.37 7.50 2.16
CA ASN A 290 -2.18 7.00 1.49
C ASN A 290 -2.27 5.50 1.21
N ASP A 291 -2.91 4.74 2.10
CA ASP A 291 -3.03 3.30 2.09
C ASP A 291 -4.52 2.87 1.97
N ASP A 292 -5.11 2.61 0.78
CA ASP A 292 -4.54 2.97 -0.53
C ASP A 292 -5.52 3.82 -1.36
N GLY A 293 -6.18 4.80 -0.71
CA GLY A 293 -7.02 5.76 -1.43
C GLY A 293 -6.25 6.48 -2.54
N SER A 294 -4.94 6.74 -2.32
CA SER A 294 -4.08 7.40 -3.29
C SER A 294 -3.88 6.56 -4.56
N GLY A 295 -3.59 5.28 -4.45
CA GLY A 295 -3.41 4.40 -5.60
C GLY A 295 -4.68 4.19 -6.40
N VAL A 296 -5.82 4.06 -5.72
CA VAL A 296 -7.13 3.98 -6.38
C VAL A 296 -7.40 5.21 -7.24
N VAL A 297 -7.28 6.42 -6.67
CA VAL A 297 -7.58 7.63 -7.45
C VAL A 297 -6.53 7.94 -8.52
N GLN A 298 -5.26 7.57 -8.30
CA GLN A 298 -4.21 7.67 -9.33
C GLN A 298 -4.51 6.75 -10.52
N SER A 299 -4.94 5.52 -10.25
CA SER A 299 -5.28 4.53 -11.29
C SER A 299 -6.47 4.99 -12.15
N ILE A 300 -7.50 5.58 -11.52
CA ILE A 300 -8.64 6.16 -12.23
C ILE A 300 -8.22 7.41 -13.03
N GLU A 301 -7.33 8.22 -12.46
CA GLU A 301 -6.81 9.43 -13.13
C GLU A 301 -6.04 9.10 -14.41
N VAL A 302 -5.41 7.93 -14.53
CA VAL A 302 -4.82 7.44 -15.78
C VAL A 302 -5.88 7.39 -16.89
N LEU A 303 -7.04 6.78 -16.63
CA LEU A 303 -8.12 6.72 -17.61
C LEU A 303 -8.68 8.12 -17.90
N ARG A 304 -8.92 8.95 -16.87
CA ARG A 304 -9.42 10.31 -17.04
C ARG A 304 -8.51 11.12 -17.94
N THR A 305 -7.20 11.07 -17.70
CA THR A 305 -6.22 11.84 -18.50
C THR A 305 -6.24 11.43 -19.96
N LEU A 306 -6.26 10.13 -20.27
CA LEU A 306 -6.32 9.64 -21.66
C LEU A 306 -7.62 10.08 -22.36
N LYS A 307 -8.76 9.98 -21.66
CA LYS A 307 -10.06 10.44 -22.19
C LYS A 307 -10.07 11.94 -22.44
N ALA A 308 -9.59 12.77 -21.51
CA ALA A 308 -9.56 14.22 -21.63
C ALA A 308 -8.69 14.69 -22.82
N LEU A 309 -7.60 13.99 -23.10
CA LEU A 309 -6.72 14.25 -24.24
C LEU A 309 -7.24 13.65 -25.57
N GLY A 310 -8.36 12.92 -25.56
CA GLY A 310 -8.86 12.23 -26.75
C GLY A 310 -7.94 11.12 -27.26
N ILE A 311 -7.05 10.60 -26.41
CA ILE A 311 -6.13 9.50 -26.75
C ILE A 311 -6.92 8.21 -26.87
N LYS A 312 -6.80 7.58 -28.05
CA LYS A 312 -7.33 6.23 -28.31
C LYS A 312 -6.18 5.25 -28.13
N PRO A 313 -6.07 4.58 -26.97
CA PRO A 313 -4.98 3.64 -26.72
C PRO A 313 -5.01 2.51 -27.73
N LYS A 314 -3.85 1.97 -28.12
CA LYS A 314 -3.80 0.82 -29.05
C LYS A 314 -4.26 -0.46 -28.35
N ARG A 315 -4.01 -0.59 -27.06
CA ARG A 315 -4.36 -1.74 -26.19
C ARG A 315 -5.42 -1.33 -25.18
N THR A 316 -6.21 -2.27 -24.71
CA THR A 316 -7.22 -2.01 -23.66
C THR A 316 -6.52 -1.62 -22.36
N ILE A 317 -6.91 -0.47 -21.80
CA ILE A 317 -6.43 -0.02 -20.50
C ILE A 317 -7.53 -0.23 -19.48
N ARG A 318 -7.21 -0.94 -18.40
CA ARG A 318 -8.14 -1.34 -17.36
C ARG A 318 -7.68 -0.78 -16.02
N ALA A 319 -8.47 0.09 -15.40
CA ALA A 319 -8.28 0.48 -14.00
C ALA A 319 -9.04 -0.48 -13.08
N VAL A 320 -8.40 -0.95 -12.03
CA VAL A 320 -8.97 -1.86 -11.04
C VAL A 320 -8.77 -1.29 -9.65
N ALA A 321 -9.88 -1.09 -8.92
CA ALA A 321 -9.87 -0.88 -7.49
C ALA A 321 -10.12 -2.22 -6.81
N PHE A 322 -9.05 -2.84 -6.29
CA PHE A 322 -9.07 -4.18 -5.73
C PHE A 322 -9.75 -4.22 -4.37
N ALA A 323 -10.38 -5.34 -4.06
CA ALA A 323 -11.04 -5.58 -2.77
C ALA A 323 -10.14 -6.40 -1.85
N ASN A 324 -10.12 -6.06 -0.56
CA ASN A 324 -9.61 -6.94 0.49
C ASN A 324 -8.09 -7.23 0.40
N GLU A 325 -7.29 -6.27 0.07
CA GLU A 325 -5.83 -6.40 0.19
C GLU A 325 -5.42 -6.57 1.65
N GLU A 326 -5.89 -5.67 2.52
CA GLU A 326 -5.46 -5.45 3.89
C GLU A 326 -5.54 -6.69 4.79
N ASN A 327 -6.53 -7.53 4.57
CA ASN A 327 -6.74 -8.67 5.48
C ASN A 327 -7.15 -9.97 4.79
N GLY A 328 -6.81 -10.14 3.51
CA GLY A 328 -7.16 -11.40 2.85
C GLY A 328 -6.71 -11.63 1.41
N GLY A 329 -6.42 -10.56 0.63
CA GLY A 329 -5.98 -10.68 -0.78
C GLY A 329 -7.01 -11.29 -1.74
N LYS A 330 -8.31 -11.21 -1.39
CA LYS A 330 -9.37 -11.90 -2.14
C LYS A 330 -9.67 -11.27 -3.49
N GLY A 331 -9.50 -9.94 -3.59
CA GLY A 331 -9.72 -9.20 -4.83
C GLY A 331 -8.71 -9.55 -5.91
N GLY A 332 -7.42 -9.51 -5.58
CA GLY A 332 -6.34 -9.87 -6.50
C GLY A 332 -6.45 -11.33 -6.95
N GLN A 333 -6.73 -12.26 -6.02
CA GLN A 333 -6.96 -13.67 -6.35
C GLN A 333 -8.17 -13.84 -7.29
N LYS A 334 -9.29 -13.18 -7.01
CA LYS A 334 -10.48 -13.22 -7.86
C LYS A 334 -10.21 -12.67 -9.26
N TYR A 335 -9.41 -11.61 -9.36
CA TYR A 335 -9.02 -11.02 -10.64
C TYR A 335 -8.22 -12.01 -11.48
N LEU A 336 -7.24 -12.72 -10.89
CA LEU A 336 -6.51 -13.79 -11.53
C LEU A 336 -7.43 -14.94 -11.98
N ASP A 337 -8.31 -15.41 -11.09
CA ASP A 337 -9.19 -16.57 -11.39
C ASP A 337 -10.10 -16.30 -12.60
N GLU A 338 -10.65 -15.07 -12.69
CA GLU A 338 -11.46 -14.69 -13.86
C GLU A 338 -10.63 -14.50 -15.12
N ALA A 339 -9.43 -13.91 -15.01
CA ALA A 339 -8.52 -13.77 -16.14
C ALA A 339 -8.18 -15.15 -16.75
N LYS A 340 -7.93 -16.16 -15.89
CA LYS A 340 -7.74 -17.57 -16.33
C LYS A 340 -8.99 -18.14 -16.99
N ALA A 341 -10.15 -18.00 -16.36
CA ALA A 341 -11.42 -18.54 -16.85
C ALA A 341 -11.79 -17.96 -18.23
N LYS A 342 -11.55 -16.67 -18.42
CA LYS A 342 -11.82 -15.94 -19.67
C LYS A 342 -10.67 -16.03 -20.68
N LYS A 343 -9.51 -16.60 -20.28
CA LYS A 343 -8.27 -16.62 -21.07
C LYS A 343 -7.83 -15.23 -21.52
N GLU A 344 -7.97 -14.26 -20.62
CA GLU A 344 -7.59 -12.86 -20.89
C GLU A 344 -6.06 -12.73 -21.11
N LYS A 345 -5.68 -11.89 -22.05
CA LYS A 345 -4.28 -11.58 -22.34
C LYS A 345 -3.86 -10.31 -21.62
N ILE A 346 -3.59 -10.41 -20.32
CA ILE A 346 -3.08 -9.28 -19.53
C ILE A 346 -1.56 -9.23 -19.75
N ILE A 347 -1.11 -8.27 -20.57
CA ILE A 347 0.31 -8.18 -20.95
C ILE A 347 1.16 -7.43 -19.93
N PHE A 348 0.53 -6.52 -19.16
CA PHE A 348 1.19 -5.71 -18.15
C PHE A 348 0.21 -5.34 -17.04
N ALA A 349 0.71 -5.28 -15.80
CA ALA A 349 -0.04 -4.76 -14.67
C ALA A 349 0.84 -3.90 -13.77
N LEU A 350 0.33 -2.71 -13.40
CA LEU A 350 0.96 -1.74 -12.51
C LEU A 350 0.09 -1.55 -11.28
N GLU A 351 0.67 -1.67 -10.09
CA GLU A 351 -0.01 -1.34 -8.84
C GLU A 351 0.61 -0.10 -8.20
N SER A 352 -0.23 0.79 -7.67
CA SER A 352 0.16 1.90 -6.82
C SER A 352 -0.33 1.64 -5.41
N ASP A 353 0.57 1.25 -4.53
CA ASP A 353 0.33 0.94 -3.12
C ASP A 353 1.57 1.36 -2.29
N ALA A 354 1.98 2.63 -2.48
CA ALA A 354 3.13 3.20 -1.80
C ALA A 354 2.87 4.65 -1.34
N GLY A 355 1.59 5.02 -1.25
CA GLY A 355 1.12 6.33 -0.85
C GLY A 355 1.23 7.41 -1.92
N GLY A 356 0.60 8.55 -1.64
CA GLY A 356 0.58 9.73 -2.51
C GLY A 356 1.80 10.63 -2.36
N PHE A 357 2.98 10.08 -2.04
CA PHE A 357 4.23 10.83 -1.85
C PHE A 357 4.94 11.14 -3.17
N THR A 358 6.04 11.91 -3.08
CA THR A 358 6.86 12.28 -4.25
C THR A 358 7.23 11.06 -5.09
N PRO A 359 6.89 11.03 -6.39
CA PRO A 359 7.27 9.95 -7.29
C PRO A 359 8.78 9.71 -7.32
N ARG A 360 9.18 8.44 -7.38
CA ARG A 360 10.57 8.03 -7.60
C ARG A 360 10.74 7.21 -8.87
N GLY A 361 9.77 6.37 -9.22
CA GLY A 361 9.84 5.54 -10.42
C GLY A 361 8.98 4.28 -10.37
N PHE A 362 9.56 3.19 -10.87
CA PHE A 362 8.85 1.93 -11.01
C PHE A 362 9.75 0.76 -10.62
N SER A 363 9.21 -0.16 -9.85
CA SER A 363 9.81 -1.45 -9.51
C SER A 363 9.25 -2.51 -10.45
N LEU A 364 10.13 -3.28 -11.14
CA LEU A 364 9.75 -4.13 -12.26
C LEU A 364 9.99 -5.62 -11.94
N ASP A 365 8.91 -6.41 -11.92
CA ASP A 365 8.93 -7.88 -11.80
C ASP A 365 8.53 -8.50 -13.13
N MET A 366 9.49 -8.63 -14.01
CA MET A 366 9.33 -9.10 -15.38
C MET A 366 10.65 -9.63 -15.97
N SER A 367 10.63 -10.14 -17.19
CA SER A 367 11.83 -10.58 -17.90
C SER A 367 12.82 -9.44 -18.15
N ASP A 368 14.10 -9.77 -18.31
CA ASP A 368 15.16 -8.79 -18.59
C ASP A 368 14.89 -8.03 -19.90
N ALA A 369 14.36 -8.70 -20.91
CA ALA A 369 14.04 -8.05 -22.19
C ALA A 369 12.97 -6.96 -22.01
N GLN A 370 11.88 -7.26 -21.30
CA GLN A 370 10.82 -6.31 -21.01
C GLN A 370 11.31 -5.15 -20.12
N ARG A 371 12.11 -5.49 -19.10
CA ARG A 371 12.71 -4.50 -18.22
C ARG A 371 13.61 -3.53 -18.96
N ASN A 372 14.49 -4.04 -19.83
CA ASN A 372 15.38 -3.21 -20.65
C ASN A 372 14.63 -2.27 -21.58
N LYS A 373 13.47 -2.69 -22.10
CA LYS A 373 12.61 -1.84 -22.91
C LYS A 373 12.09 -0.65 -22.09
N ILE A 374 11.59 -0.88 -20.87
CA ILE A 374 11.11 0.20 -19.98
C ILE A 374 12.27 1.09 -19.52
N ILE A 375 13.44 0.51 -19.21
CA ILE A 375 14.64 1.27 -18.86
C ILE A 375 15.06 2.21 -20.00
N GLY A 376 14.86 1.80 -21.25
CA GLY A 376 15.10 2.65 -22.44
C GLY A 376 14.27 3.94 -22.43
N TRP A 377 13.16 3.99 -21.75
CA TRP A 377 12.32 5.18 -21.59
C TRP A 377 12.69 6.06 -20.40
N LYS A 378 13.67 5.69 -19.59
CA LYS A 378 14.04 6.39 -18.35
C LYS A 378 14.18 7.90 -18.52
N ASN A 379 14.82 8.36 -19.59
CA ASN A 379 15.05 9.78 -19.83
C ASN A 379 13.75 10.57 -20.05
N LEU A 380 12.66 9.92 -20.45
CA LEU A 380 11.35 10.54 -20.61
C LEU A 380 10.70 10.86 -19.26
N PHE A 381 11.03 10.10 -18.20
CA PHE A 381 10.51 10.27 -16.84
C PHE A 381 11.37 11.19 -15.97
N TYR A 382 12.65 11.37 -16.33
CA TYR A 382 13.59 12.17 -15.56
C TYR A 382 13.08 13.59 -15.25
N PRO A 383 12.46 14.36 -16.18
CA PRO A 383 11.92 15.69 -15.89
C PRO A 383 10.76 15.68 -14.87
N TYR A 384 10.14 14.53 -14.64
CA TYR A 384 8.96 14.35 -13.79
C TYR A 384 9.24 13.57 -12.50
N GLY A 385 10.52 13.34 -12.18
CA GLY A 385 10.95 12.78 -10.91
C GLY A 385 10.80 11.25 -10.76
N ALA A 386 10.33 10.53 -11.80
CA ALA A 386 10.09 9.09 -11.73
C ALA A 386 11.09 8.27 -12.55
N SER A 387 12.38 8.55 -12.37
CA SER A 387 13.46 7.92 -13.15
C SER A 387 14.12 6.70 -12.48
N ASP A 388 13.72 6.31 -11.29
CA ASP A 388 14.22 5.11 -10.62
C ASP A 388 13.49 3.88 -11.15
N ILE A 389 13.97 3.36 -12.30
CA ILE A 389 13.43 2.17 -12.92
C ILE A 389 14.33 1.00 -12.56
N ILE A 390 13.86 0.15 -11.63
CA ILE A 390 14.66 -0.88 -10.98
C ILE A 390 13.99 -2.26 -11.05
N ALA A 391 14.79 -3.32 -10.95
CA ALA A 391 14.25 -4.66 -10.70
C ALA A 391 13.70 -4.74 -9.25
N GLY A 392 12.53 -5.34 -9.06
CA GLY A 392 11.93 -5.49 -7.73
C GLY A 392 10.54 -6.11 -7.78
N GLY A 393 9.81 -6.01 -6.68
CA GLY A 393 8.42 -6.47 -6.58
C GLY A 393 7.44 -5.55 -7.30
N SER A 394 6.20 -5.99 -7.45
CA SER A 394 5.11 -5.23 -8.07
C SER A 394 4.18 -4.65 -7.00
N GLY A 395 3.21 -5.42 -6.58
CA GLY A 395 2.23 -5.11 -5.55
C GLY A 395 1.52 -6.39 -5.14
N SER A 396 0.72 -6.31 -4.07
CA SER A 396 0.07 -7.49 -3.49
C SER A 396 -1.03 -8.03 -4.41
N ASP A 397 -1.84 -7.15 -4.99
CA ASP A 397 -3.00 -7.54 -5.79
C ASP A 397 -2.62 -7.98 -7.20
N VAL A 398 -1.80 -7.19 -7.91
CA VAL A 398 -1.34 -7.57 -9.26
C VAL A 398 -0.33 -8.72 -9.22
N GLY A 399 0.32 -8.95 -8.09
CA GLY A 399 1.29 -10.02 -7.88
C GLY A 399 0.76 -11.40 -8.24
N HIS A 400 -0.54 -11.66 -8.05
CA HIS A 400 -1.20 -12.91 -8.46
C HIS A 400 -1.10 -13.18 -9.96
N LEU A 401 -1.08 -12.14 -10.80
CA LEU A 401 -1.03 -12.28 -12.27
C LEU A 401 0.31 -12.85 -12.79
N LYS A 402 1.33 -12.94 -11.94
CA LYS A 402 2.59 -13.63 -12.27
C LYS A 402 2.36 -15.06 -12.72
N GLU A 403 1.33 -15.72 -12.19
CA GLU A 403 0.99 -17.10 -12.51
C GLU A 403 0.60 -17.29 -13.99
N ILE A 404 0.08 -16.26 -14.64
CA ILE A 404 -0.27 -16.27 -16.07
C ILE A 404 0.78 -15.58 -16.95
N GLY A 405 1.95 -15.25 -16.40
CA GLY A 405 3.07 -14.68 -17.15
C GLY A 405 2.96 -13.18 -17.45
N THR A 406 2.07 -12.46 -16.78
CA THR A 406 1.94 -11.01 -16.91
C THR A 406 3.23 -10.30 -16.46
N ALA A 407 3.69 -9.32 -17.21
CA ALA A 407 4.75 -8.42 -16.77
C ALA A 407 4.21 -7.48 -15.68
N LEU A 408 4.86 -7.43 -14.51
CA LEU A 408 4.35 -6.72 -13.35
C LEU A 408 5.23 -5.54 -12.98
N ALA A 409 4.61 -4.49 -12.46
CA ALA A 409 5.31 -3.33 -11.91
C ALA A 409 4.60 -2.77 -10.67
N GLY A 410 5.38 -2.19 -9.77
CA GLY A 410 4.90 -1.35 -8.67
C GLY A 410 5.31 0.11 -8.91
N PHE A 411 4.39 1.04 -8.70
CA PHE A 411 4.72 2.45 -8.67
C PHE A 411 5.45 2.75 -7.35
N THR A 412 6.58 3.46 -7.43
CA THR A 412 7.40 3.75 -6.24
C THR A 412 7.43 5.24 -5.94
N THR A 413 7.31 5.56 -4.66
CA THR A 413 7.36 6.92 -4.12
C THR A 413 8.52 7.08 -3.14
N ASP A 414 8.75 8.30 -2.66
CA ASP A 414 9.60 8.53 -1.51
C ASP A 414 8.95 7.94 -0.25
N SER A 415 9.54 6.90 0.28
CA SER A 415 8.97 6.11 1.37
C SER A 415 9.42 6.55 2.77
N GLN A 416 10.19 7.67 2.89
CA GLN A 416 10.81 8.06 4.17
C GLN A 416 9.80 8.38 5.26
N ARG A 417 8.59 8.85 4.88
CA ARG A 417 7.51 9.18 5.81
C ARG A 417 6.32 8.21 5.75
N TYR A 418 6.34 7.22 4.84
CA TYR A 418 5.22 6.31 4.66
C TYR A 418 4.89 5.56 5.96
N PHE A 419 5.89 4.98 6.60
CA PHE A 419 5.71 4.21 7.84
C PHE A 419 5.54 5.08 9.10
N ASP A 420 5.49 6.39 8.98
CA ASP A 420 5.06 7.27 10.07
C ASP A 420 3.53 7.30 10.21
N ILE A 421 2.81 6.97 9.13
CA ILE A 421 1.34 7.05 9.06
C ILE A 421 0.66 5.74 8.65
N HIS A 422 1.36 4.86 7.95
CA HIS A 422 0.87 3.57 7.44
C HIS A 422 0.20 2.75 8.55
N HIS A 423 -1.07 2.35 8.34
CA HIS A 423 -1.88 1.58 9.28
C HIS A 423 -2.16 2.27 10.63
N ALA A 424 -2.01 3.58 10.72
CA ALA A 424 -2.24 4.37 11.93
C ALA A 424 -3.38 5.36 11.76
N ALA A 425 -3.89 5.90 12.88
CA ALA A 425 -4.95 6.91 12.89
C ALA A 425 -4.56 8.23 12.18
N THR A 426 -3.30 8.36 11.79
CA THR A 426 -2.75 9.52 11.08
C THR A 426 -2.76 9.39 9.57
N ASP A 427 -3.21 8.26 9.00
CA ASP A 427 -3.40 8.14 7.55
C ASP A 427 -4.69 8.82 7.11
N VAL A 428 -4.64 10.14 7.04
CA VAL A 428 -5.77 11.02 6.72
C VAL A 428 -5.46 11.88 5.50
N PHE A 429 -6.52 12.38 4.86
CA PHE A 429 -6.45 13.20 3.65
C PHE A 429 -5.44 14.37 3.76
N GLU A 430 -5.36 15.02 4.92
CA GLU A 430 -4.49 16.16 5.18
C GLU A 430 -2.99 15.83 5.06
N ASN A 431 -2.64 14.55 5.12
CA ASN A 431 -1.26 14.07 4.94
C ASN A 431 -0.90 13.73 3.48
N VAL A 432 -1.80 13.99 2.53
CA VAL A 432 -1.56 13.81 1.09
C VAL A 432 -1.36 15.17 0.41
N SER A 433 -0.26 15.32 -0.29
CA SER A 433 0.01 16.49 -1.12
C SER A 433 -0.71 16.37 -2.47
N GLU A 434 -1.55 17.38 -2.82
CA GLU A 434 -2.20 17.41 -4.13
C GLU A 434 -1.21 17.31 -5.28
N ARG A 435 -0.10 18.05 -5.18
CA ARG A 435 0.91 18.09 -6.22
C ARG A 435 1.60 16.73 -6.40
N GLU A 436 2.00 16.09 -5.32
CA GLU A 436 2.69 14.80 -5.35
C GLU A 436 1.76 13.70 -5.88
N LEU A 437 0.51 13.66 -5.41
CA LEU A 437 -0.51 12.72 -5.86
C LEU A 437 -0.76 12.82 -7.38
N LYS A 438 -0.96 14.04 -7.89
CA LYS A 438 -1.17 14.29 -9.32
C LYS A 438 0.07 13.95 -10.14
N LEU A 439 1.27 14.26 -9.64
CA LEU A 439 2.51 13.91 -10.32
C LEU A 439 2.71 12.39 -10.40
N GLY A 440 2.29 11.65 -9.37
CA GLY A 440 2.24 10.19 -9.38
C GLY A 440 1.33 9.67 -10.51
N ALA A 441 0.08 10.13 -10.54
CA ALA A 441 -0.88 9.77 -11.58
C ALA A 441 -0.37 10.10 -12.99
N ALA A 442 0.30 11.25 -13.16
CA ALA A 442 0.86 11.66 -14.44
C ALA A 442 1.98 10.71 -14.92
N ASN A 443 2.88 10.30 -14.04
CA ASN A 443 3.94 9.33 -14.36
C ASN A 443 3.34 7.95 -14.69
N MET A 444 2.34 7.50 -13.94
CA MET A 444 1.63 6.26 -14.24
C MET A 444 0.95 6.33 -15.62
N ALA A 445 0.24 7.42 -15.92
CA ALA A 445 -0.41 7.61 -17.23
C ALA A 445 0.61 7.63 -18.39
N ALA A 446 1.78 8.24 -18.20
CA ALA A 446 2.84 8.25 -19.19
C ALA A 446 3.39 6.83 -19.46
N LEU A 447 3.63 6.02 -18.41
CA LEU A 447 4.09 4.64 -18.58
C LEU A 447 3.04 3.78 -19.28
N ILE A 448 1.79 3.85 -18.84
CA ILE A 448 0.66 3.11 -19.43
C ILE A 448 0.47 3.48 -20.91
N TRP A 449 0.59 4.76 -21.25
CA TRP A 449 0.53 5.19 -22.64
C TRP A 449 1.68 4.61 -23.47
N LEU A 450 2.94 4.67 -23.00
CA LEU A 450 4.09 4.08 -23.70
C LEU A 450 3.92 2.59 -23.95
N ILE A 451 3.45 1.84 -22.93
CA ILE A 451 3.21 0.40 -23.09
C ILE A 451 2.04 0.15 -24.06
N SER A 452 1.02 0.98 -24.02
CA SER A 452 -0.09 0.89 -24.98
C SER A 452 0.39 1.10 -26.43
N GLU A 453 1.30 2.05 -26.64
CA GLU A 453 1.82 2.36 -27.98
C GLU A 453 2.79 1.29 -28.51
N TYR A 454 3.71 0.83 -27.68
CA TYR A 454 4.86 0.04 -28.12
C TYR A 454 4.85 -1.42 -27.68
N GLY A 455 3.94 -1.83 -26.78
CA GLY A 455 3.92 -3.15 -26.15
C GLY A 455 5.14 -3.37 -25.23
N LEU A 456 5.33 -4.60 -24.80
CA LEU A 456 6.49 -5.09 -24.02
C LEU A 456 7.16 -6.28 -24.70
#